data_b8272c721d118c43732925b3fbacfb5e
#
_entry.id   b8272c721d118c43732925b3fbacfb5e
#
_cell.length_a   1.000
_cell.length_b   1.000
_cell.length_c   1.000
_cell.angle_alpha   90.00
_cell.angle_beta   90.00
_cell.angle_gamma   90.00
#
_symmetry.space_group_name_H-M   'P 1'
#
loop_
_entity.id
_entity.type
_entity.pdbx_description
1 polymer ?
#
loop_
_entity_poly.entity_id
_entity_poly.type
_entity_poly.pdbx_seq_one_letter_code
_entity_poly.pdbx_strand_id
1 'polypeptide(L)'
;MSAPAAPAQPAAERGVPRRLRLDNGLRVVITEDHDAPAVAVAVTYDVGFRSEPEGHSGFAHLFEHLMFEGSEHVGRGLHARLVQAAGGIFNGTTHRDHTAYYQVVPAEALERVLFLEADRMRAPRITEETLAHQIAVVGEEVRRNITGRPYGGFPWVQLPPAVFTTFANTHNGYGDLADLRASGPDDLAAFFDAYYAPGNAVLTVVGAVDADRCAKSIARHFGPLPARPVPPRARFGEPEPTADRIDVHDVPGLPLPALALGLRLPDPVGDFDGYRAATVLGALLGDGETSLLHRTVVRERRLATFVHAGAGLTGVPWEVRDPDVFVIRAMTPAEHTAEAVADAAFEALERLADKGPDPAALTRAAARLATEQYLTLDRLGSRARAHGRFELHHGDAALADRLPERLLRTTPRQIADAATALAGRHRRGVLLRPAPTHGGRG
;
A
#
# COMPACT_ATOMS: atom_id res chain seq x y z
N MET A 1 -47.37 -21.66 -7.37
CA MET A 1 -46.32 -22.32 -8.19
C MET A 1 -45.38 -21.20 -8.67
N SER A 2 -44.28 -20.99 -7.97
CA SER A 2 -43.25 -20.01 -8.38
C SER A 2 -42.42 -20.63 -9.49
N ALA A 3 -42.20 -19.87 -10.57
CA ALA A 3 -41.34 -20.28 -11.66
C ALA A 3 -39.89 -20.49 -11.15
N PRO A 4 -39.17 -21.51 -11.67
CA PRO A 4 -37.77 -21.69 -11.28
C PRO A 4 -36.95 -20.49 -11.77
N ALA A 5 -36.09 -19.98 -10.89
CA ALA A 5 -35.14 -18.94 -11.23
C ALA A 5 -34.27 -19.42 -12.40
N ALA A 6 -34.11 -18.58 -13.41
CA ALA A 6 -33.19 -18.85 -14.52
C ALA A 6 -31.76 -19.11 -13.98
N PRO A 7 -31.00 -20.07 -14.54
CA PRO A 7 -29.63 -20.30 -14.11
C PRO A 7 -28.84 -19.02 -14.31
N ALA A 8 -28.09 -18.63 -13.28
CA ALA A 8 -27.15 -17.52 -13.37
C ALA A 8 -26.24 -17.78 -14.57
N GLN A 9 -26.14 -16.81 -15.48
CA GLN A 9 -25.16 -16.87 -16.55
C GLN A 9 -23.76 -17.00 -15.93
N PRO A 10 -22.89 -17.86 -16.46
CA PRO A 10 -21.50 -17.90 -15.98
C PRO A 10 -20.94 -16.50 -16.09
N ALA A 11 -20.27 -16.04 -15.01
CA ALA A 11 -19.55 -14.78 -15.02
C ALA A 11 -18.67 -14.76 -16.28
N ALA A 12 -18.82 -13.71 -17.12
CA ALA A 12 -18.01 -13.55 -18.30
C ALA A 12 -16.55 -13.72 -17.89
N GLU A 13 -15.78 -14.53 -18.62
CA GLU A 13 -14.34 -14.71 -18.32
C GLU A 13 -13.71 -13.31 -18.34
N ARG A 14 -13.28 -12.86 -17.17
CA ARG A 14 -12.55 -11.59 -17.06
C ARG A 14 -11.33 -11.67 -17.97
N GLY A 15 -11.15 -10.70 -18.84
CA GLY A 15 -10.10 -10.70 -19.84
C GLY A 15 -8.72 -10.91 -19.22
N VAL A 16 -7.89 -11.74 -19.85
CA VAL A 16 -6.49 -11.93 -19.41
C VAL A 16 -5.71 -10.65 -19.70
N PRO A 17 -4.91 -10.13 -18.76
CA PRO A 17 -4.09 -8.95 -18.97
C PRO A 17 -3.14 -9.11 -20.16
N ARG A 18 -3.34 -8.30 -21.21
CA ARG A 18 -2.44 -8.21 -22.36
C ARG A 18 -1.30 -7.25 -22.04
N ARG A 19 -0.07 -7.71 -22.24
CA ARG A 19 1.16 -6.96 -21.95
C ARG A 19 1.83 -6.52 -23.22
N LEU A 20 2.31 -5.28 -23.26
CA LEU A 20 3.15 -4.75 -24.35
C LEU A 20 4.14 -3.72 -23.78
N ARG A 21 5.13 -3.35 -24.58
CA ARG A 21 6.13 -2.35 -24.22
C ARG A 21 6.35 -1.41 -25.40
N LEU A 22 6.35 -0.11 -25.13
CA LEU A 22 6.68 0.91 -26.13
C LEU A 22 8.20 1.08 -26.27
N ASP A 23 8.63 1.67 -27.38
CA ASP A 23 10.06 1.89 -27.68
C ASP A 23 10.76 2.78 -26.63
N ASN A 24 10.03 3.70 -26.00
CA ASN A 24 10.54 4.54 -24.89
C ASN A 24 10.61 3.79 -23.55
N GLY A 25 10.31 2.50 -23.54
CA GLY A 25 10.42 1.64 -22.37
C GLY A 25 9.15 1.54 -21.53
N LEU A 26 8.08 2.30 -21.80
CA LEU A 26 6.82 2.23 -21.06
C LEU A 26 6.23 0.83 -21.15
N ARG A 27 6.00 0.19 -20.00
CA ARG A 27 5.25 -1.07 -19.91
C ARG A 27 3.76 -0.77 -19.93
N VAL A 28 2.99 -1.54 -20.67
CA VAL A 28 1.54 -1.36 -20.79
C VAL A 28 0.83 -2.67 -20.48
N VAL A 29 -0.23 -2.58 -19.71
CA VAL A 29 -1.14 -3.70 -19.39
C VAL A 29 -2.55 -3.29 -19.77
N ILE A 30 -3.23 -4.07 -20.63
CA ILE A 30 -4.60 -3.83 -21.06
C ILE A 30 -5.44 -5.05 -20.68
N THR A 31 -6.55 -4.82 -19.97
CA THR A 31 -7.50 -5.87 -19.59
C THR A 31 -8.90 -5.46 -20.05
N GLU A 32 -9.45 -6.20 -21.01
CA GLU A 32 -10.82 -5.99 -21.48
C GLU A 32 -11.81 -6.46 -20.43
N ASP A 33 -12.81 -5.62 -20.14
CA ASP A 33 -13.92 -5.91 -19.27
C ASP A 33 -15.13 -5.10 -19.72
N HIS A 34 -16.11 -5.77 -20.29
CA HIS A 34 -17.28 -5.13 -20.88
C HIS A 34 -18.52 -5.18 -19.96
N ASP A 35 -18.36 -5.61 -18.70
CA ASP A 35 -19.47 -5.70 -17.75
C ASP A 35 -20.02 -4.31 -17.35
N ALA A 36 -19.20 -3.27 -17.47
CA ALA A 36 -19.61 -1.88 -17.23
C ALA A 36 -19.07 -0.96 -18.34
N PRO A 37 -19.84 0.10 -18.76
CA PRO A 37 -19.43 1.03 -19.82
C PRO A 37 -18.42 2.06 -19.29
N ALA A 38 -17.42 1.60 -18.56
CA ALA A 38 -16.41 2.42 -17.90
C ALA A 38 -15.01 1.86 -18.14
N VAL A 39 -14.01 2.70 -17.97
CA VAL A 39 -12.60 2.35 -18.07
C VAL A 39 -11.82 2.97 -16.93
N ALA A 40 -10.91 2.19 -16.34
CA ALA A 40 -9.89 2.68 -15.42
C ALA A 40 -8.55 2.78 -16.14
N VAL A 41 -7.87 3.90 -15.95
CA VAL A 41 -6.48 4.13 -16.38
C VAL A 41 -5.65 4.37 -15.15
N ALA A 42 -4.55 3.65 -14.98
CA ALA A 42 -3.61 3.85 -13.89
C ALA A 42 -2.18 3.92 -14.44
N VAL A 43 -1.39 4.89 -13.97
CA VAL A 43 0.05 4.98 -14.20
C VAL A 43 0.74 4.73 -12.87
N THR A 44 1.49 3.63 -12.80
CA THR A 44 2.24 3.23 -11.59
C THR A 44 3.73 3.41 -11.86
N TYR A 45 4.37 4.30 -11.11
CA TYR A 45 5.81 4.58 -11.19
C TYR A 45 6.59 3.77 -10.15
N ASP A 46 7.77 3.27 -10.53
CA ASP A 46 8.72 2.59 -9.62
C ASP A 46 9.47 3.62 -8.77
N VAL A 47 8.75 4.39 -8.01
CA VAL A 47 9.22 5.38 -7.07
C VAL A 47 8.21 5.51 -5.93
N GLY A 48 8.65 5.32 -4.72
CA GLY A 48 7.92 5.56 -3.48
C GLY A 48 8.81 6.28 -2.49
N PHE A 49 8.35 6.48 -1.26
CA PHE A 49 9.15 7.23 -0.30
C PHE A 49 10.48 6.52 0.08
N ARG A 50 10.64 5.21 -0.08
CA ARG A 50 11.94 4.54 0.06
C ARG A 50 12.99 5.02 -0.93
N SER A 51 12.59 5.55 -2.08
CA SER A 51 13.50 6.05 -3.12
C SER A 51 14.01 7.47 -2.83
N GLU A 52 13.51 8.10 -1.78
CA GLU A 52 13.87 9.46 -1.40
C GLU A 52 15.30 9.50 -0.85
N PRO A 53 16.14 10.46 -1.30
CA PRO A 53 17.43 10.68 -0.69
C PRO A 53 17.30 11.26 0.73
N GLU A 54 18.25 10.97 1.59
CA GLU A 54 18.35 11.61 2.91
C GLU A 54 18.48 13.14 2.73
N GLY A 55 17.73 13.92 3.51
CA GLY A 55 17.59 15.37 3.37
C GLY A 55 16.54 15.83 2.34
N HIS A 56 15.88 14.90 1.65
CA HIS A 56 14.80 15.16 0.70
C HIS A 56 13.58 14.27 0.97
N SER A 57 13.32 13.99 2.23
CA SER A 57 12.19 13.13 2.62
C SER A 57 10.84 13.82 2.36
N GLY A 58 9.86 13.05 1.88
CA GLY A 58 8.52 13.52 1.52
C GLY A 58 8.36 13.90 0.05
N PHE A 59 9.39 13.78 -0.79
CA PHE A 59 9.30 14.11 -2.21
C PHE A 59 8.29 13.26 -2.97
N ALA A 60 8.26 11.96 -2.76
CA ALA A 60 7.32 11.07 -3.45
C ALA A 60 5.86 11.47 -3.17
N HIS A 61 5.54 11.80 -1.92
CA HIS A 61 4.23 12.28 -1.52
C HIS A 61 3.94 13.70 -2.04
N LEU A 62 4.91 14.60 -1.99
CA LEU A 62 4.77 15.94 -2.55
C LEU A 62 4.49 15.87 -4.06
N PHE A 63 5.15 14.94 -4.79
CA PHE A 63 4.86 14.72 -6.21
C PHE A 63 3.45 14.18 -6.45
N GLU A 64 2.87 13.39 -5.54
CA GLU A 64 1.46 13.00 -5.64
C GLU A 64 0.55 14.23 -5.78
N HIS A 65 0.83 15.30 -5.05
CA HIS A 65 0.11 16.56 -5.14
C HIS A 65 0.48 17.38 -6.38
N LEU A 66 1.79 17.59 -6.62
CA LEU A 66 2.28 18.44 -7.71
C LEU A 66 1.85 17.95 -9.09
N MET A 67 1.72 16.65 -9.28
CA MET A 67 1.28 16.07 -10.55
C MET A 67 -0.16 16.43 -10.94
N PHE A 68 -0.95 17.02 -10.05
CA PHE A 68 -2.30 17.54 -10.35
C PHE A 68 -2.35 19.07 -10.50
N GLU A 69 -1.22 19.76 -10.27
CA GLU A 69 -1.16 21.24 -10.38
C GLU A 69 -1.13 21.77 -11.82
N GLY A 70 -0.99 20.88 -12.78
CA GLY A 70 -0.96 21.15 -14.22
C GLY A 70 0.26 20.59 -14.91
N SER A 71 0.27 20.70 -16.22
CA SER A 71 1.33 20.18 -17.08
C SER A 71 1.54 21.12 -18.29
N GLU A 72 2.36 20.71 -19.26
CA GLU A 72 2.74 21.55 -20.38
C GLU A 72 1.54 22.17 -21.10
N HIS A 73 0.51 21.38 -21.42
CA HIS A 73 -0.68 21.81 -22.15
C HIS A 73 -1.95 21.87 -21.29
N VAL A 74 -1.86 21.45 -20.02
CA VAL A 74 -3.00 21.39 -19.10
C VAL A 74 -2.79 22.36 -17.94
N GLY A 75 -3.58 23.44 -17.92
CA GLY A 75 -3.49 24.45 -16.86
C GLY A 75 -3.93 23.90 -15.49
N ARG A 76 -3.56 24.63 -14.44
CA ARG A 76 -3.89 24.30 -13.04
C ARG A 76 -5.38 23.98 -12.85
N GLY A 77 -5.67 22.87 -12.19
CA GLY A 77 -7.02 22.40 -11.91
C GLY A 77 -7.83 21.92 -13.12
N LEU A 78 -7.28 22.05 -14.35
CA LEU A 78 -8.00 21.63 -15.56
C LEU A 78 -8.11 20.11 -15.66
N HIS A 79 -7.10 19.37 -15.22
CA HIS A 79 -7.14 17.90 -15.14
C HIS A 79 -8.37 17.43 -14.35
N ALA A 80 -8.52 17.92 -13.12
CA ALA A 80 -9.66 17.62 -12.27
C ALA A 80 -11.01 17.94 -12.93
N ARG A 81 -11.12 19.16 -13.48
CA ARG A 81 -12.36 19.60 -14.17
C ARG A 81 -12.71 18.73 -15.37
N LEU A 82 -11.74 18.33 -16.18
CA LEU A 82 -11.97 17.51 -17.38
C LEU A 82 -12.40 16.08 -17.02
N VAL A 83 -11.81 15.48 -15.99
CA VAL A 83 -12.19 14.16 -15.52
C VAL A 83 -13.59 14.18 -14.88
N GLN A 84 -13.84 15.16 -13.99
CA GLN A 84 -15.14 15.29 -13.31
C GLN A 84 -16.28 15.68 -14.28
N ALA A 85 -16.01 16.55 -15.26
CA ALA A 85 -16.99 16.90 -16.29
C ALA A 85 -17.37 15.71 -17.19
N ALA A 86 -16.48 14.71 -17.32
CA ALA A 86 -16.79 13.44 -17.98
C ALA A 86 -17.55 12.46 -17.06
N GLY A 87 -17.89 12.82 -15.83
CA GLY A 87 -18.51 11.91 -14.85
C GLY A 87 -17.52 10.97 -14.18
N GLY A 88 -16.20 11.22 -14.28
CA GLY A 88 -15.15 10.38 -13.74
C GLY A 88 -14.65 10.79 -12.35
N ILE A 89 -13.84 9.94 -11.80
CA ILE A 89 -13.07 10.16 -10.57
C ILE A 89 -11.59 9.99 -10.85
N PHE A 90 -10.74 10.64 -10.06
CA PHE A 90 -9.28 10.50 -10.12
C PHE A 90 -8.68 10.58 -8.73
N ASN A 91 -7.49 10.02 -8.55
CA ASN A 91 -6.69 10.17 -7.33
C ASN A 91 -5.23 9.79 -7.58
N GLY A 92 -4.36 10.08 -6.59
CA GLY A 92 -3.01 9.58 -6.44
C GLY A 92 -2.87 8.74 -5.17
N THR A 93 -1.85 7.91 -5.10
CA THR A 93 -1.45 7.17 -3.90
C THR A 93 0.05 6.97 -3.89
N THR A 94 0.70 7.29 -2.77
CA THR A 94 2.14 7.08 -2.57
C THR A 94 2.34 5.98 -1.52
N HIS A 95 3.15 4.99 -1.91
CA HIS A 95 3.53 3.86 -1.08
C HIS A 95 5.04 3.83 -0.87
N ARG A 96 5.52 2.82 -0.14
CA ARG A 96 6.96 2.67 0.13
C ARG A 96 7.79 2.51 -1.14
N ASP A 97 7.30 1.73 -2.12
CA ASP A 97 8.06 1.34 -3.31
C ASP A 97 7.45 1.80 -4.63
N HIS A 98 6.28 2.41 -4.63
CA HIS A 98 5.63 2.90 -5.84
C HIS A 98 4.68 4.07 -5.56
N THR A 99 4.42 4.87 -6.60
CA THR A 99 3.39 5.89 -6.63
C THR A 99 2.46 5.62 -7.80
N ALA A 100 1.15 5.67 -7.59
CA ALA A 100 0.17 5.41 -8.63
C ALA A 100 -0.82 6.57 -8.76
N TYR A 101 -1.07 6.97 -10.01
CA TYR A 101 -2.10 7.94 -10.39
C TYR A 101 -3.16 7.22 -11.20
N TYR A 102 -4.42 7.41 -10.89
CA TYR A 102 -5.47 6.66 -11.57
C TYR A 102 -6.76 7.46 -11.75
N GLN A 103 -7.50 7.11 -12.79
CA GLN A 103 -8.83 7.63 -13.08
C GLN A 103 -9.76 6.50 -13.45
N VAL A 104 -11.04 6.70 -13.14
CA VAL A 104 -12.13 5.86 -13.66
C VAL A 104 -13.11 6.79 -14.34
N VAL A 105 -13.36 6.55 -15.63
CA VAL A 105 -14.20 7.40 -16.48
C VAL A 105 -15.12 6.54 -17.34
N PRO A 106 -16.20 7.11 -17.92
CA PRO A 106 -16.92 6.47 -19.03
C PRO A 106 -15.96 6.13 -20.19
N ALA A 107 -16.21 5.01 -20.88
CA ALA A 107 -15.28 4.48 -21.90
C ALA A 107 -14.97 5.48 -23.03
N GLU A 108 -15.93 6.34 -23.40
CA GLU A 108 -15.77 7.40 -24.40
C GLU A 108 -14.79 8.49 -24.00
N ALA A 109 -14.47 8.63 -22.71
CA ALA A 109 -13.50 9.60 -22.22
C ALA A 109 -12.04 9.08 -22.21
N LEU A 110 -11.79 7.82 -22.62
CA LEU A 110 -10.47 7.20 -22.60
C LEU A 110 -9.39 8.07 -23.28
N GLU A 111 -9.64 8.53 -24.49
CA GLU A 111 -8.67 9.35 -25.26
C GLU A 111 -8.25 10.61 -24.48
N ARG A 112 -9.20 11.26 -23.83
CA ARG A 112 -8.93 12.44 -22.99
C ARG A 112 -8.02 12.10 -21.82
N VAL A 113 -8.30 10.99 -21.15
CA VAL A 113 -7.49 10.55 -20.00
C VAL A 113 -6.08 10.13 -20.44
N LEU A 114 -5.94 9.43 -21.54
CA LEU A 114 -4.62 9.08 -22.10
C LEU A 114 -3.80 10.32 -22.43
N PHE A 115 -4.43 11.36 -23.00
CA PHE A 115 -3.78 12.65 -23.23
C PHE A 115 -3.32 13.30 -21.92
N LEU A 116 -4.21 13.38 -20.91
CA LEU A 116 -3.89 14.00 -19.62
C LEU A 116 -2.72 13.31 -18.92
N GLU A 117 -2.69 11.98 -18.94
CA GLU A 117 -1.62 11.19 -18.34
C GLU A 117 -0.30 11.35 -19.11
N ALA A 118 -0.33 11.32 -20.43
CA ALA A 118 0.85 11.52 -21.25
C ALA A 118 1.43 12.94 -21.10
N ASP A 119 0.57 13.96 -21.01
CA ASP A 119 1.00 15.35 -20.87
C ASP A 119 1.69 15.59 -19.52
N ARG A 120 1.14 15.06 -18.42
CA ARG A 120 1.81 15.19 -17.12
C ARG A 120 3.07 14.30 -16.98
N MET A 121 3.15 13.16 -17.65
CA MET A 121 4.38 12.35 -17.72
C MET A 121 5.47 13.06 -18.52
N ARG A 122 5.09 13.92 -19.49
CA ARG A 122 6.01 14.73 -20.29
C ARG A 122 6.64 15.83 -19.44
N ALA A 123 5.84 16.68 -18.82
CA ALA A 123 6.30 17.85 -18.09
C ALA A 123 5.20 18.38 -17.14
N PRO A 124 5.24 18.03 -15.87
CA PRO A 124 4.39 18.67 -14.86
C PRO A 124 4.83 20.11 -14.67
N ARG A 125 3.89 20.99 -14.34
CA ARG A 125 4.17 22.40 -14.08
C ARG A 125 4.59 22.60 -12.62
N ILE A 126 5.88 22.59 -12.37
CA ILE A 126 6.45 22.82 -11.04
C ILE A 126 7.02 24.23 -11.02
N THR A 127 6.45 25.10 -10.17
CA THR A 127 6.90 26.48 -9.96
C THR A 127 7.09 26.72 -8.46
N GLU A 128 7.82 27.77 -8.08
CA GLU A 128 7.96 28.16 -6.66
C GLU A 128 6.59 28.35 -5.98
N GLU A 129 5.61 28.93 -6.70
CA GLU A 129 4.25 29.15 -6.17
C GLU A 129 3.54 27.82 -5.90
N THR A 130 3.53 26.88 -6.87
CA THR A 130 2.87 25.59 -6.72
C THR A 130 3.57 24.75 -5.65
N LEU A 131 4.89 24.81 -5.58
CA LEU A 131 5.69 24.15 -4.55
C LEU A 131 5.33 24.67 -3.14
N ALA A 132 5.40 25.98 -2.91
CA ALA A 132 5.08 26.57 -1.61
C ALA A 132 3.64 26.26 -1.18
N HIS A 133 2.70 26.29 -2.14
CA HIS A 133 1.31 25.93 -1.88
C HIS A 133 1.18 24.46 -1.45
N GLN A 134 1.78 23.51 -2.17
CA GLN A 134 1.65 22.09 -1.85
C GLN A 134 2.40 21.69 -0.57
N ILE A 135 3.52 22.33 -0.25
CA ILE A 135 4.18 22.14 1.07
C ILE A 135 3.24 22.57 2.21
N ALA A 136 2.49 23.67 2.04
CA ALA A 136 1.51 24.09 3.03
C ALA A 136 0.35 23.07 3.18
N VAL A 137 -0.13 22.50 2.06
CA VAL A 137 -1.16 21.44 2.06
C VAL A 137 -0.68 20.20 2.79
N VAL A 138 0.53 19.71 2.47
CA VAL A 138 1.16 18.55 3.16
C VAL A 138 1.32 18.84 4.66
N GLY A 139 1.75 20.05 5.02
CA GLY A 139 1.84 20.45 6.43
C GLY A 139 0.51 20.38 7.16
N GLU A 140 -0.58 20.77 6.51
CA GLU A 140 -1.93 20.66 7.07
C GLU A 140 -2.40 19.20 7.18
N GLU A 141 -2.03 18.35 6.24
CA GLU A 141 -2.28 16.90 6.32
C GLU A 141 -1.55 16.24 7.48
N VAL A 142 -0.28 16.56 7.67
CA VAL A 142 0.53 16.09 8.82
C VAL A 142 -0.13 16.52 10.13
N ARG A 143 -0.55 17.79 10.22
CA ARG A 143 -1.24 18.30 11.39
C ARG A 143 -2.54 17.52 11.66
N ARG A 144 -3.35 17.31 10.64
CA ARG A 144 -4.65 16.64 10.76
C ARG A 144 -4.53 15.14 11.04
N ASN A 145 -3.57 14.46 10.43
CA ASN A 145 -3.50 12.98 10.44
C ASN A 145 -2.53 12.43 11.48
N ILE A 146 -1.53 13.23 11.90
CA ILE A 146 -0.49 12.79 12.85
C ILE A 146 -0.60 13.56 14.16
N THR A 147 -0.33 14.86 14.16
CA THR A 147 -0.18 15.62 15.41
C THR A 147 -1.50 16.08 16.04
N GLY A 148 -2.57 16.18 15.27
CA GLY A 148 -3.87 16.71 15.69
C GLY A 148 -4.85 15.68 16.24
N ARG A 149 -4.45 14.40 16.40
CA ARG A 149 -5.35 13.36 16.93
C ARG A 149 -4.61 12.37 17.85
N PRO A 150 -5.28 11.79 18.85
CA PRO A 150 -4.75 10.66 19.60
C PRO A 150 -4.35 9.53 18.64
N TYR A 151 -3.24 8.87 18.93
CA TYR A 151 -2.67 7.80 18.10
C TYR A 151 -2.39 8.19 16.63
N GLY A 152 -2.26 9.49 16.32
CA GLY A 152 -1.95 9.94 14.97
C GLY A 152 -0.62 9.37 14.48
N GLY A 153 -0.63 8.76 13.27
CA GLY A 153 0.54 8.09 12.72
C GLY A 153 0.88 6.72 13.33
N PHE A 154 0.16 6.26 14.36
CA PHE A 154 0.41 4.94 14.96
C PHE A 154 -0.29 3.83 14.16
N PRO A 155 0.43 2.73 13.85
CA PRO A 155 1.84 2.48 14.15
C PRO A 155 2.81 2.90 13.03
N TRP A 156 2.32 3.29 11.85
CA TRP A 156 3.07 3.40 10.58
C TRP A 156 4.13 4.51 10.54
N VAL A 157 4.11 5.45 11.49
CA VAL A 157 5.17 6.46 11.70
C VAL A 157 6.16 6.00 12.77
N GLN A 158 5.66 5.49 13.90
CA GLN A 158 6.48 5.18 15.07
C GLN A 158 7.14 3.80 15.03
N LEU A 159 6.50 2.80 14.40
CA LEU A 159 7.01 1.44 14.38
C LEU A 159 8.26 1.25 13.48
N PRO A 160 8.36 1.87 12.28
CA PRO A 160 9.51 1.66 11.40
C PRO A 160 10.86 1.91 12.07
N PRO A 161 11.11 2.99 12.81
CA PRO A 161 12.41 3.21 13.50
C PRO A 161 12.72 2.18 14.60
N ALA A 162 11.72 1.50 15.14
CA ALA A 162 11.93 0.42 16.09
C ALA A 162 12.35 -0.89 15.42
N VAL A 163 11.90 -1.12 14.18
CA VAL A 163 12.11 -2.40 13.43
C VAL A 163 13.29 -2.31 12.46
N PHE A 164 13.51 -1.15 11.85
CA PHE A 164 14.49 -0.91 10.81
C PHE A 164 15.58 0.05 11.28
N THR A 165 16.69 0.10 10.53
CA THR A 165 17.85 0.95 10.84
C THR A 165 18.29 1.82 9.68
N THR A 166 17.97 1.45 8.43
CA THR A 166 18.34 2.24 7.25
C THR A 166 17.35 3.38 7.03
N PHE A 167 17.81 4.53 6.57
CA PHE A 167 16.97 5.69 6.29
C PHE A 167 15.76 5.32 5.42
N ALA A 168 16.00 4.62 4.31
CA ALA A 168 14.94 4.21 3.37
C ALA A 168 13.79 3.44 4.04
N ASN A 169 14.07 2.69 5.11
CA ASN A 169 13.07 1.88 5.80
C ASN A 169 12.47 2.53 7.05
N THR A 170 13.14 3.52 7.63
CA THR A 170 12.75 4.16 8.91
C THR A 170 11.86 5.38 8.75
N HIS A 171 12.05 6.18 7.68
CA HIS A 171 11.24 7.39 7.49
C HIS A 171 9.83 7.06 6.96
N ASN A 172 8.92 8.00 7.12
CA ASN A 172 7.53 7.86 6.68
C ASN A 172 7.26 8.67 5.41
N GLY A 173 6.16 8.37 4.71
CA GLY A 173 5.83 8.98 3.43
C GLY A 173 5.48 10.47 3.48
N TYR A 174 5.15 11.04 4.64
CA TYR A 174 4.98 12.50 4.75
C TYR A 174 6.30 13.25 4.73
N GLY A 175 7.40 12.56 5.08
CA GLY A 175 8.72 13.17 5.17
C GLY A 175 8.87 14.18 6.31
N ASP A 176 9.96 14.94 6.25
CA ASP A 176 10.22 16.07 7.14
C ASP A 176 9.83 17.39 6.45
N LEU A 177 8.99 18.18 7.11
CA LEU A 177 8.59 19.49 6.59
C LEU A 177 9.79 20.48 6.50
N ALA A 178 10.86 20.26 7.25
CA ALA A 178 12.09 21.05 7.11
C ALA A 178 12.80 20.74 5.80
N ASP A 179 12.93 19.44 5.45
CA ASP A 179 13.50 19.01 4.17
C ASP A 179 12.71 19.60 3.00
N LEU A 180 11.37 19.48 3.06
CA LEU A 180 10.50 20.00 1.99
C LEU A 180 10.62 21.52 1.82
N ARG A 181 10.75 22.29 2.91
CA ARG A 181 10.90 23.76 2.85
C ARG A 181 12.29 24.20 2.40
N ALA A 182 13.29 23.36 2.61
CA ALA A 182 14.67 23.63 2.15
C ALA A 182 14.86 23.35 0.65
N SER A 183 13.96 22.58 0.04
CA SER A 183 14.04 22.15 -1.34
C SER A 183 13.51 23.19 -2.31
N GLY A 184 14.15 23.29 -3.48
CA GLY A 184 13.76 24.18 -4.57
C GLY A 184 13.20 23.46 -5.79
N PRO A 185 12.72 24.24 -6.82
CA PRO A 185 12.27 23.64 -8.08
C PRO A 185 13.29 22.76 -8.78
N ASP A 186 14.56 23.08 -8.68
CA ASP A 186 15.66 22.30 -9.32
C ASP A 186 15.81 20.90 -8.70
N ASP A 187 15.66 20.77 -7.36
CA ASP A 187 15.71 19.48 -6.68
C ASP A 187 14.53 18.59 -7.12
N LEU A 188 13.35 19.21 -7.26
CA LEU A 188 12.17 18.53 -7.74
C LEU A 188 12.28 18.14 -9.22
N ALA A 189 12.85 19.00 -10.06
CA ALA A 189 13.10 18.69 -11.47
C ALA A 189 14.05 17.48 -11.59
N ALA A 190 15.11 17.45 -10.79
CA ALA A 190 16.05 16.33 -10.76
C ALA A 190 15.37 15.02 -10.32
N PHE A 191 14.50 15.06 -9.30
CA PHE A 191 13.74 13.90 -8.84
C PHE A 191 12.72 13.43 -9.91
N PHE A 192 12.02 14.36 -10.56
CA PHE A 192 11.13 14.04 -11.67
C PHE A 192 11.86 13.37 -12.82
N ASP A 193 12.99 13.95 -13.25
CA ASP A 193 13.77 13.41 -14.36
C ASP A 193 14.33 12.01 -14.07
N ALA A 194 14.70 11.77 -12.82
CA ALA A 194 15.19 10.46 -12.39
C ALA A 194 14.09 9.39 -12.37
N TYR A 195 12.92 9.69 -11.86
CA TYR A 195 11.96 8.66 -11.49
C TYR A 195 10.67 8.64 -12.33
N TYR A 196 10.23 9.77 -12.89
CA TYR A 196 8.95 9.86 -13.62
C TYR A 196 9.10 9.65 -15.13
N ALA A 197 10.04 8.77 -15.52
CA ALA A 197 10.31 8.42 -16.90
C ALA A 197 9.36 7.30 -17.39
N PRO A 198 9.03 7.26 -18.71
CA PRO A 198 8.23 6.16 -19.28
C PRO A 198 8.79 4.77 -18.95
N GLY A 199 10.12 4.58 -19.06
CA GLY A 199 10.79 3.32 -18.75
C GLY A 199 10.68 2.86 -17.30
N ASN A 200 10.35 3.78 -16.38
CA ASN A 200 10.17 3.53 -14.93
C ASN A 200 8.68 3.35 -14.54
N ALA A 201 7.77 3.23 -15.53
CA ALA A 201 6.34 3.20 -15.30
C ALA A 201 5.66 1.97 -15.89
N VAL A 202 4.48 1.68 -15.37
CA VAL A 202 3.48 0.79 -15.95
C VAL A 202 2.20 1.57 -16.15
N LEU A 203 1.74 1.66 -17.40
CA LEU A 203 0.41 2.15 -17.75
C LEU A 203 -0.56 0.97 -17.80
N THR A 204 -1.61 1.02 -17.03
CA THR A 204 -2.64 -0.02 -16.98
C THR A 204 -3.98 0.54 -17.42
N VAL A 205 -4.67 -0.16 -18.32
CA VAL A 205 -6.03 0.15 -18.75
C VAL A 205 -6.91 -1.08 -18.52
N VAL A 206 -8.01 -0.90 -17.78
CA VAL A 206 -8.96 -1.97 -17.45
C VAL A 206 -10.37 -1.47 -17.69
N GLY A 207 -11.18 -2.20 -18.46
CA GLY A 207 -12.59 -1.87 -18.67
C GLY A 207 -13.09 -2.07 -20.09
N ALA A 208 -14.16 -1.35 -20.46
CA ALA A 208 -14.83 -1.45 -21.76
C ALA A 208 -13.98 -0.87 -22.89
N VAL A 209 -12.96 -1.60 -23.28
CA VAL A 209 -12.04 -1.25 -24.36
C VAL A 209 -11.84 -2.42 -25.31
N ASP A 210 -11.56 -2.14 -26.57
CA ASP A 210 -10.92 -3.08 -27.50
C ASP A 210 -9.40 -2.94 -27.34
N ALA A 211 -8.71 -4.02 -27.04
CA ALA A 211 -7.29 -3.99 -26.68
C ALA A 211 -6.39 -3.50 -27.84
N ASP A 212 -6.71 -3.79 -29.09
CA ASP A 212 -5.92 -3.35 -30.25
C ASP A 212 -6.09 -1.84 -30.51
N ARG A 213 -7.31 -1.34 -30.40
CA ARG A 213 -7.60 0.09 -30.52
C ARG A 213 -6.99 0.86 -29.37
N CYS A 214 -7.12 0.34 -28.15
CA CYS A 214 -6.52 0.92 -26.96
C CYS A 214 -4.99 0.99 -27.07
N ALA A 215 -4.33 -0.09 -27.53
CA ALA A 215 -2.89 -0.11 -27.75
C ALA A 215 -2.43 0.95 -28.78
N LYS A 216 -3.19 1.15 -29.87
CA LYS A 216 -2.91 2.21 -30.87
C LYS A 216 -3.06 3.59 -30.29
N SER A 217 -4.09 3.83 -29.46
CA SER A 217 -4.31 5.11 -28.76
C SER A 217 -3.18 5.40 -27.77
N ILE A 218 -2.78 4.40 -26.99
CA ILE A 218 -1.64 4.51 -26.06
C ILE A 218 -0.36 4.84 -26.84
N ALA A 219 -0.08 4.14 -27.94
CA ALA A 219 1.10 4.41 -28.76
C ALA A 219 1.11 5.84 -29.32
N ARG A 220 -0.05 6.39 -29.68
CA ARG A 220 -0.19 7.76 -30.18
C ARG A 220 0.15 8.81 -29.12
N HIS A 221 -0.33 8.63 -27.89
CA HIS A 221 -0.14 9.60 -26.82
C HIS A 221 1.21 9.47 -26.10
N PHE A 222 1.62 8.25 -25.82
CA PHE A 222 2.83 7.95 -25.02
C PHE A 222 4.06 7.65 -25.87
N GLY A 223 3.90 7.17 -27.10
CA GLY A 223 5.03 6.86 -28.00
C GLY A 223 5.96 8.05 -28.27
N PRO A 224 5.44 9.28 -28.46
CA PRO A 224 6.29 10.46 -28.67
C PRO A 224 7.04 10.94 -27.41
N LEU A 225 6.76 10.41 -26.23
CA LEU A 225 7.50 10.78 -25.01
C LEU A 225 8.94 10.29 -25.10
N PRO A 226 9.93 11.14 -24.80
CA PRO A 226 11.33 10.73 -24.90
C PRO A 226 11.66 9.62 -23.89
N ALA A 227 12.45 8.65 -24.36
CA ALA A 227 13.10 7.72 -23.44
C ALA A 227 14.08 8.48 -22.57
N ARG A 228 14.04 8.26 -21.26
CA ARG A 228 14.98 8.83 -20.29
C ARG A 228 15.70 7.71 -19.56
N PRO A 229 16.96 7.92 -19.13
CA PRO A 229 17.62 6.98 -18.26
C PRO A 229 16.79 6.69 -17.02
N VAL A 230 16.67 5.41 -16.67
CA VAL A 230 16.01 4.99 -15.43
C VAL A 230 17.08 4.57 -14.44
N PRO A 231 17.04 5.04 -13.19
CA PRO A 231 18.02 4.60 -12.20
C PRO A 231 17.94 3.07 -12.02
N PRO A 232 19.06 2.41 -11.72
CA PRO A 232 19.03 1.02 -11.34
C PRO A 232 18.03 0.81 -10.20
N ARG A 233 17.23 -0.23 -10.31
CA ARG A 233 16.24 -0.55 -9.28
C ARG A 233 16.95 -0.75 -7.94
N ALA A 234 16.74 0.16 -6.99
CA ALA A 234 17.32 0.06 -5.66
C ALA A 234 16.72 -1.15 -4.91
N ARG A 235 17.56 -1.83 -4.16
CA ARG A 235 17.15 -2.82 -3.15
C ARG A 235 17.41 -2.22 -1.78
N PHE A 236 16.37 -2.13 -0.99
CA PHE A 236 16.43 -1.52 0.34
C PHE A 236 16.67 -2.59 1.41
N GLY A 237 17.85 -3.24 1.30
CA GLY A 237 18.26 -4.25 2.27
C GLY A 237 18.28 -3.70 3.70
N GLU A 238 18.03 -4.58 4.64
CA GLU A 238 17.96 -4.22 6.06
C GLU A 238 18.62 -5.32 6.90
N PRO A 239 19.56 -5.01 7.78
CA PRO A 239 20.15 -6.02 8.65
C PRO A 239 19.12 -6.63 9.59
N GLU A 240 19.29 -7.91 9.93
CA GLU A 240 18.40 -8.57 10.91
C GLU A 240 18.62 -7.97 12.29
N PRO A 241 17.55 -7.76 13.07
CA PRO A 241 17.67 -7.33 14.46
C PRO A 241 18.45 -8.37 15.29
N THR A 242 19.29 -7.90 16.20
CA THR A 242 20.13 -8.76 17.05
C THR A 242 19.63 -8.86 18.50
N ALA A 243 18.60 -8.11 18.88
CA ALA A 243 18.03 -8.11 20.22
C ALA A 243 16.59 -7.63 20.22
N ASP A 244 15.85 -7.97 21.24
CA ASP A 244 14.51 -7.41 21.50
C ASP A 244 14.63 -5.93 21.87
N ARG A 245 13.65 -5.13 21.41
CA ARG A 245 13.57 -3.71 21.74
C ARG A 245 12.12 -3.22 21.58
N ILE A 246 11.59 -2.60 22.62
CA ILE A 246 10.31 -1.89 22.59
C ILE A 246 10.58 -0.44 23.00
N ASP A 247 10.42 0.49 22.07
CA ASP A 247 10.56 1.92 22.33
C ASP A 247 9.30 2.43 23.02
N VAL A 248 9.47 3.16 24.11
CA VAL A 248 8.36 3.66 24.91
C VAL A 248 8.25 5.18 24.75
N HIS A 249 7.06 5.65 24.37
CA HIS A 249 6.75 7.06 24.19
C HIS A 249 5.61 7.46 25.12
N ASP A 250 5.86 8.43 26.00
CA ASP A 250 4.85 9.02 26.86
C ASP A 250 4.12 10.12 26.08
N VAL A 251 2.82 9.94 25.84
CA VAL A 251 2.01 10.83 25.00
C VAL A 251 0.84 11.40 25.81
N PRO A 252 0.76 12.73 25.95
CA PRO A 252 -0.34 13.38 26.66
C PRO A 252 -1.69 13.13 25.97
N GLY A 253 -2.73 12.91 26.77
CA GLY A 253 -4.10 12.82 26.27
C GLY A 253 -4.46 11.50 25.58
N LEU A 254 -3.62 10.47 25.63
CA LEU A 254 -4.01 9.14 25.18
C LEU A 254 -5.05 8.52 26.11
N PRO A 255 -6.14 7.96 25.59
CA PRO A 255 -7.13 7.24 26.41
C PRO A 255 -6.59 5.94 27.02
N LEU A 256 -5.83 5.17 26.25
CA LEU A 256 -5.28 3.85 26.62
C LEU A 256 -3.85 3.68 26.09
N PRO A 257 -3.02 2.87 26.74
CA PRO A 257 -1.77 2.41 26.15
C PRO A 257 -1.99 1.68 24.83
N ALA A 258 -1.12 1.90 23.86
CA ALA A 258 -1.17 1.24 22.55
C ALA A 258 0.19 0.59 22.22
N LEU A 259 0.18 -0.74 22.02
CA LEU A 259 1.34 -1.52 21.62
C LEU A 259 1.28 -1.80 20.12
N ALA A 260 2.42 -1.68 19.43
CA ALA A 260 2.65 -2.27 18.12
C ALA A 260 3.95 -3.05 18.13
N LEU A 261 3.89 -4.31 17.75
CA LEU A 261 5.05 -5.16 17.48
C LEU A 261 5.21 -5.30 15.98
N GLY A 262 6.45 -5.26 15.49
CA GLY A 262 6.82 -5.50 14.10
C GLY A 262 7.81 -6.65 14.00
N LEU A 263 7.41 -7.72 13.31
CA LEU A 263 8.25 -8.87 13.02
C LEU A 263 8.58 -8.87 11.54
N ARG A 264 9.86 -9.08 11.19
CA ARG A 264 10.31 -9.07 9.79
C ARG A 264 9.65 -10.19 9.00
N LEU A 265 9.04 -9.84 7.88
CA LEU A 265 8.43 -10.77 6.94
C LEU A 265 9.45 -11.36 5.96
N PRO A 266 9.16 -12.50 5.31
CA PRO A 266 9.86 -12.94 4.11
C PRO A 266 9.84 -11.88 3.02
N ASP A 267 10.77 -11.96 2.07
CA ASP A 267 10.82 -11.08 0.89
C ASP A 267 9.51 -11.25 0.08
N PRO A 268 8.70 -10.20 -0.10
CA PRO A 268 7.41 -10.31 -0.76
C PRO A 268 7.49 -10.68 -2.25
N VAL A 269 8.66 -10.52 -2.87
CA VAL A 269 8.92 -10.88 -4.26
C VAL A 269 9.73 -12.16 -4.36
N GLY A 270 10.83 -12.27 -3.61
CA GLY A 270 11.75 -13.41 -3.67
C GLY A 270 11.19 -14.68 -2.98
N ASP A 271 10.39 -14.50 -1.93
CA ASP A 271 9.67 -15.59 -1.24
C ASP A 271 8.17 -15.26 -1.13
N PHE A 272 7.53 -15.17 -2.30
CA PHE A 272 6.11 -14.86 -2.38
C PHE A 272 5.22 -15.84 -1.61
N ASP A 273 5.55 -17.13 -1.61
CA ASP A 273 4.74 -18.15 -0.91
C ASP A 273 4.89 -18.08 0.61
N GLY A 274 6.07 -17.75 1.12
CA GLY A 274 6.30 -17.48 2.54
C GLY A 274 5.57 -16.21 2.99
N TYR A 275 5.65 -15.12 2.20
CA TYR A 275 4.92 -13.89 2.47
C TYR A 275 3.39 -14.10 2.46
N ARG A 276 2.87 -14.88 1.48
CA ARG A 276 1.46 -15.26 1.40
C ARG A 276 1.02 -16.08 2.62
N ALA A 277 1.82 -17.06 3.04
CA ALA A 277 1.51 -17.85 4.23
C ALA A 277 1.47 -16.99 5.49
N ALA A 278 2.40 -16.04 5.66
CA ALA A 278 2.39 -15.08 6.75
C ALA A 278 1.17 -14.16 6.70
N THR A 279 0.71 -13.76 5.50
CA THR A 279 -0.52 -12.98 5.33
C THR A 279 -1.76 -13.74 5.83
N VAL A 280 -1.89 -15.03 5.45
CA VAL A 280 -3.00 -15.89 5.93
C VAL A 280 -2.88 -16.17 7.43
N LEU A 281 -1.65 -16.37 7.94
CA LEU A 281 -1.41 -16.46 9.38
C LEU A 281 -1.89 -15.23 10.14
N GLY A 282 -1.67 -14.03 9.58
CA GLY A 282 -2.16 -12.77 10.17
C GLY A 282 -3.68 -12.76 10.34
N ALA A 283 -4.40 -13.15 9.30
CA ALA A 283 -5.86 -13.26 9.35
C ALA A 283 -6.36 -14.29 10.36
N LEU A 284 -5.68 -15.44 10.46
CA LEU A 284 -5.99 -16.47 11.45
C LEU A 284 -5.70 -15.98 12.88
N LEU A 285 -4.57 -15.28 13.05
CA LEU A 285 -4.05 -14.87 14.34
C LEU A 285 -4.82 -13.70 14.94
N GLY A 286 -5.09 -12.65 14.17
CA GLY A 286 -5.55 -11.39 14.75
C GLY A 286 -6.53 -10.56 13.93
N ASP A 287 -7.20 -11.13 12.89
CA ASP A 287 -8.17 -10.37 12.14
C ASP A 287 -9.61 -10.82 12.43
N GLY A 288 -10.37 -9.92 13.05
CA GLY A 288 -11.77 -10.12 13.46
C GLY A 288 -11.95 -10.88 14.77
N GLU A 289 -13.20 -10.91 15.25
CA GLU A 289 -13.56 -11.43 16.58
C GLU A 289 -13.38 -12.94 16.75
N THR A 290 -13.32 -13.70 15.66
CA THR A 290 -13.11 -15.15 15.66
C THR A 290 -11.65 -15.54 15.61
N SER A 291 -10.74 -14.57 15.50
CA SER A 291 -9.30 -14.79 15.46
C SER A 291 -8.75 -15.29 16.80
N LEU A 292 -7.58 -15.91 16.73
CA LEU A 292 -6.97 -16.56 17.89
C LEU A 292 -6.67 -15.57 19.00
N LEU A 293 -6.03 -14.43 18.67
CA LEU A 293 -5.67 -13.41 19.66
C LEU A 293 -6.91 -12.70 20.20
N HIS A 294 -7.91 -12.40 19.37
CA HIS A 294 -9.12 -11.78 19.91
C HIS A 294 -9.78 -12.68 20.97
N ARG A 295 -9.86 -13.98 20.71
CA ARG A 295 -10.41 -14.94 21.67
C ARG A 295 -9.56 -15.01 22.94
N THR A 296 -8.25 -15.22 22.83
CA THR A 296 -7.38 -15.46 23.98
C THR A 296 -7.04 -14.18 24.74
N VAL A 297 -6.72 -13.09 24.06
CA VAL A 297 -6.23 -11.84 24.66
C VAL A 297 -7.37 -10.93 25.09
N VAL A 298 -8.44 -10.83 24.27
CA VAL A 298 -9.55 -9.91 24.55
C VAL A 298 -10.63 -10.61 25.38
N ARG A 299 -11.13 -11.80 24.97
CA ARG A 299 -12.29 -12.42 25.60
C ARG A 299 -11.94 -13.22 26.85
N GLU A 300 -10.92 -14.10 26.78
CA GLU A 300 -10.58 -15.02 27.86
C GLU A 300 -9.71 -14.35 28.94
N ARG A 301 -8.54 -13.79 28.54
CA ARG A 301 -7.55 -13.22 29.45
C ARG A 301 -7.78 -11.74 29.76
N ARG A 302 -8.60 -11.03 28.97
CA ARG A 302 -8.96 -9.60 29.09
C ARG A 302 -7.74 -8.67 29.15
N LEU A 303 -6.60 -9.05 28.55
CA LEU A 303 -5.37 -8.28 28.53
C LEU A 303 -5.44 -7.05 27.63
N ALA A 304 -6.34 -7.04 26.67
CA ALA A 304 -6.53 -5.93 25.73
C ALA A 304 -8.01 -5.69 25.42
N THR A 305 -8.35 -4.46 25.07
CA THR A 305 -9.67 -4.09 24.54
C THR A 305 -9.74 -4.25 23.03
N PHE A 306 -8.58 -4.25 22.36
CA PHE A 306 -8.43 -4.40 20.93
C PHE A 306 -7.12 -5.16 20.64
N VAL A 307 -7.17 -6.08 19.68
CA VAL A 307 -5.99 -6.71 19.12
C VAL A 307 -6.19 -6.94 17.62
N HIS A 308 -5.14 -6.77 16.84
CA HIS A 308 -5.09 -7.06 15.40
C HIS A 308 -3.70 -7.59 15.05
N ALA A 309 -3.64 -8.53 14.11
CA ALA A 309 -2.38 -9.01 13.53
C ALA A 309 -2.51 -9.15 12.01
N GLY A 310 -1.45 -8.81 11.28
CA GLY A 310 -1.47 -8.91 9.82
C GLY A 310 -0.14 -8.55 9.16
N ALA A 311 0.00 -8.93 7.90
CA ALA A 311 1.13 -8.54 7.06
C ALA A 311 0.95 -7.11 6.50
N GLY A 312 2.06 -6.40 6.39
CA GLY A 312 2.09 -5.04 5.88
C GLY A 312 2.02 -3.98 6.98
N LEU A 313 2.94 -3.02 6.95
CA LEU A 313 3.02 -1.93 7.93
C LEU A 313 1.71 -1.13 8.03
N THR A 314 1.05 -0.91 6.89
CA THR A 314 -0.22 -0.19 6.80
C THR A 314 -1.45 -1.10 6.93
N GLY A 315 -1.24 -2.41 7.10
CA GLY A 315 -2.30 -3.43 7.10
C GLY A 315 -2.77 -3.85 5.71
N VAL A 316 -2.09 -3.39 4.65
CA VAL A 316 -2.36 -3.79 3.26
C VAL A 316 -1.16 -4.57 2.74
N PRO A 317 -1.25 -5.89 2.61
CA PRO A 317 -0.19 -6.71 2.03
C PRO A 317 -0.01 -6.42 0.53
N TRP A 318 1.14 -6.80 -0.02
CA TRP A 318 1.49 -6.70 -1.45
C TRP A 318 1.76 -5.28 -1.97
N GLU A 319 1.76 -4.25 -1.11
CA GLU A 319 2.05 -2.85 -1.49
C GLU A 319 3.56 -2.56 -1.60
N VAL A 320 4.39 -3.53 -1.26
CA VAL A 320 5.84 -3.39 -1.20
C VAL A 320 6.55 -4.54 -1.92
N ARG A 321 7.81 -4.30 -2.33
CA ARG A 321 8.70 -5.30 -2.93
C ARG A 321 9.94 -5.63 -2.09
N ASP A 322 10.25 -4.78 -1.14
CA ASP A 322 11.42 -4.88 -0.23
C ASP A 322 10.94 -5.11 1.21
N PRO A 323 11.81 -5.15 2.21
CA PRO A 323 11.46 -5.60 3.55
C PRO A 323 10.17 -5.01 4.09
N ASP A 324 9.33 -5.89 4.58
CA ASP A 324 8.05 -5.55 5.20
C ASP A 324 7.93 -6.17 6.59
N VAL A 325 6.88 -5.83 7.30
CA VAL A 325 6.66 -6.27 8.67
C VAL A 325 5.30 -6.94 8.85
N PHE A 326 5.29 -7.98 9.66
CA PHE A 326 4.09 -8.49 10.29
C PHE A 326 3.82 -7.64 11.53
N VAL A 327 2.66 -7.02 11.60
CA VAL A 327 2.33 -6.09 12.68
C VAL A 327 1.31 -6.71 13.61
N ILE A 328 1.60 -6.71 14.92
CA ILE A 328 0.62 -7.03 15.97
C ILE A 328 0.34 -5.73 16.72
N ARG A 329 -0.92 -5.30 16.74
CA ARG A 329 -1.37 -4.09 17.44
C ARG A 329 -2.33 -4.44 18.53
N ALA A 330 -2.23 -3.76 19.67
CA ALA A 330 -3.17 -3.91 20.77
C ALA A 330 -3.38 -2.59 21.52
N MET A 331 -4.56 -2.46 22.12
CA MET A 331 -4.84 -1.43 23.13
C MET A 331 -5.10 -2.12 24.46
N THR A 332 -4.34 -1.75 25.49
CA THR A 332 -4.37 -2.41 26.80
C THR A 332 -5.07 -1.55 27.84
N PRO A 333 -5.93 -2.13 28.70
CA PRO A 333 -6.38 -1.43 29.91
C PRO A 333 -5.20 -1.06 30.81
N ALA A 334 -5.36 -0.03 31.64
CA ALA A 334 -4.28 0.48 32.48
C ALA A 334 -3.75 -0.52 33.52
N GLU A 335 -4.57 -1.50 33.91
CA GLU A 335 -4.24 -2.55 34.86
C GLU A 335 -3.38 -3.69 34.27
N HIS A 336 -3.19 -3.72 32.94
CA HIS A 336 -2.39 -4.73 32.25
C HIS A 336 -1.17 -4.12 31.56
N THR A 337 -0.12 -4.93 31.43
CA THR A 337 1.11 -4.50 30.77
C THR A 337 1.10 -4.87 29.29
N ALA A 338 1.79 -4.08 28.48
CA ALA A 338 1.95 -4.36 27.05
C ALA A 338 2.75 -5.66 26.83
N GLU A 339 3.67 -5.99 27.74
CA GLU A 339 4.46 -7.21 27.73
C GLU A 339 3.56 -8.45 27.83
N ALA A 340 2.53 -8.45 28.66
CA ALA A 340 1.58 -9.56 28.79
C ALA A 340 0.85 -9.85 27.47
N VAL A 341 0.55 -8.80 26.69
CA VAL A 341 -0.04 -8.97 25.34
C VAL A 341 1.00 -9.52 24.36
N ALA A 342 2.23 -8.99 24.40
CA ALA A 342 3.32 -9.48 23.58
C ALA A 342 3.59 -10.97 23.84
N ASP A 343 3.70 -11.38 25.12
CA ASP A 343 3.90 -12.78 25.50
C ASP A 343 2.76 -13.67 25.00
N ALA A 344 1.51 -13.25 25.17
CA ALA A 344 0.36 -14.00 24.69
C ALA A 344 0.35 -14.16 23.16
N ALA A 345 0.84 -13.15 22.41
CA ALA A 345 0.96 -13.23 20.97
C ALA A 345 2.05 -14.22 20.54
N PHE A 346 3.19 -14.21 21.22
CA PHE A 346 4.26 -15.18 20.94
C PHE A 346 3.88 -16.60 21.35
N GLU A 347 3.22 -16.82 22.50
CA GLU A 347 2.64 -18.11 22.90
C GLU A 347 1.68 -18.64 21.81
N ALA A 348 0.92 -17.76 21.16
CA ALA A 348 0.02 -18.16 20.09
C ALA A 348 0.79 -18.55 18.81
N LEU A 349 1.85 -17.83 18.45
CA LEU A 349 2.74 -18.18 17.33
C LEU A 349 3.44 -19.52 17.57
N GLU A 350 4.04 -19.72 18.74
CA GLU A 350 4.71 -20.98 19.12
C GLU A 350 3.74 -22.17 19.08
N ARG A 351 2.52 -22.00 19.57
CA ARG A 351 1.49 -23.03 19.50
C ARG A 351 1.10 -23.38 18.07
N LEU A 352 1.01 -22.38 17.17
CA LEU A 352 0.73 -22.61 15.75
C LEU A 352 1.91 -23.28 15.04
N ALA A 353 3.13 -22.94 15.43
CA ALA A 353 4.36 -23.59 14.94
C ALA A 353 4.41 -25.08 15.31
N ASP A 354 4.10 -25.41 16.57
CA ASP A 354 4.16 -26.78 17.11
C ASP A 354 2.97 -27.64 16.64
N LYS A 355 1.74 -27.13 16.74
CA LYS A 355 0.51 -27.93 16.54
C LYS A 355 -0.19 -27.66 15.22
N GLY A 356 0.23 -26.64 14.47
CA GLY A 356 -0.48 -26.15 13.32
C GLY A 356 -1.83 -25.48 13.65
N PRO A 357 -2.52 -24.95 12.65
CA PRO A 357 -3.84 -24.33 12.81
C PRO A 357 -4.96 -25.38 12.84
N ASP A 358 -6.08 -25.04 13.50
CA ASP A 358 -7.34 -25.74 13.27
C ASP A 358 -7.74 -25.62 11.79
N PRO A 359 -8.00 -26.75 11.08
CA PRO A 359 -8.30 -26.74 9.65
C PRO A 359 -9.51 -25.86 9.28
N ALA A 360 -10.55 -25.85 10.10
CA ALA A 360 -11.73 -25.04 9.84
C ALA A 360 -11.45 -23.54 10.03
N ALA A 361 -10.61 -23.16 11.00
CA ALA A 361 -10.17 -21.79 11.19
C ALA A 361 -9.30 -21.30 10.04
N LEU A 362 -8.38 -22.13 9.54
CA LEU A 362 -7.56 -21.84 8.37
C LEU A 362 -8.44 -21.61 7.13
N THR A 363 -9.38 -22.51 6.87
CA THR A 363 -10.31 -22.35 5.73
C THR A 363 -11.07 -21.04 5.79
N ARG A 364 -11.58 -20.66 6.98
CA ARG A 364 -12.30 -19.39 7.15
C ARG A 364 -11.41 -18.18 6.92
N ALA A 365 -10.18 -18.18 7.46
CA ALA A 365 -9.23 -17.07 7.30
C ALA A 365 -8.82 -16.88 5.83
N ALA A 366 -8.49 -17.97 5.15
CA ALA A 366 -8.13 -17.96 3.74
C ALA A 366 -9.31 -17.51 2.84
N ALA A 367 -10.51 -18.01 3.10
CA ALA A 367 -11.71 -17.64 2.36
C ALA A 367 -12.07 -16.16 2.54
N ARG A 368 -11.91 -15.60 3.75
CA ARG A 368 -12.14 -14.18 4.00
C ARG A 368 -11.15 -13.30 3.21
N LEU A 369 -9.86 -13.59 3.28
CA LEU A 369 -8.85 -12.85 2.51
C LEU A 369 -9.08 -12.96 0.99
N ALA A 370 -9.42 -14.15 0.50
CA ALA A 370 -9.76 -14.35 -0.90
C ALA A 370 -10.98 -13.52 -1.32
N THR A 371 -12.02 -13.48 -0.48
CA THR A 371 -13.21 -12.65 -0.72
C THR A 371 -12.87 -11.16 -0.78
N GLU A 372 -12.06 -10.67 0.15
CA GLU A 372 -11.59 -9.27 0.16
C GLU A 372 -10.80 -8.93 -1.12
N GLN A 373 -9.96 -9.85 -1.59
CA GLN A 373 -9.25 -9.67 -2.87
C GLN A 373 -10.20 -9.66 -4.06
N TYR A 374 -11.18 -10.58 -4.13
CA TYR A 374 -12.19 -10.56 -5.19
C TYR A 374 -12.97 -9.24 -5.20
N LEU A 375 -13.44 -8.76 -4.03
CA LEU A 375 -14.15 -7.48 -3.91
C LEU A 375 -13.28 -6.28 -4.30
N THR A 376 -11.96 -6.36 -4.05
CA THR A 376 -11.00 -5.33 -4.47
C THR A 376 -10.84 -5.32 -5.98
N LEU A 377 -10.69 -6.50 -6.60
CA LEU A 377 -10.52 -6.65 -8.05
C LEU A 377 -11.81 -6.42 -8.83
N ASP A 378 -12.96 -6.46 -8.18
CA ASP A 378 -14.25 -6.14 -8.80
C ASP A 378 -14.39 -4.65 -9.17
N ARG A 379 -13.67 -3.79 -8.47
CA ARG A 379 -13.63 -2.35 -8.76
C ARG A 379 -12.58 -2.05 -9.82
N LEU A 380 -12.97 -1.52 -10.97
CA LEU A 380 -12.08 -1.23 -12.12
C LEU A 380 -10.81 -0.47 -11.70
N GLY A 381 -10.94 0.61 -10.93
CA GLY A 381 -9.79 1.42 -10.47
C GLY A 381 -8.84 0.66 -9.55
N SER A 382 -9.36 -0.21 -8.68
CA SER A 382 -8.54 -1.04 -7.80
C SER A 382 -7.83 -2.15 -8.58
N ARG A 383 -8.51 -2.78 -9.55
CA ARG A 383 -7.94 -3.78 -10.43
C ARG A 383 -6.84 -3.20 -11.31
N ALA A 384 -7.04 -2.02 -11.90
CA ALA A 384 -6.02 -1.34 -12.69
C ALA A 384 -4.75 -1.07 -11.86
N ARG A 385 -4.89 -0.56 -10.63
CA ARG A 385 -3.76 -0.37 -9.71
C ARG A 385 -3.10 -1.69 -9.32
N ALA A 386 -3.88 -2.74 -9.02
CA ALA A 386 -3.34 -4.05 -8.70
C ALA A 386 -2.53 -4.64 -9.87
N HIS A 387 -3.06 -4.61 -11.09
CA HIS A 387 -2.33 -5.06 -12.28
C HIS A 387 -1.04 -4.26 -12.47
N GLY A 388 -1.08 -2.92 -12.35
CA GLY A 388 0.10 -2.07 -12.47
C GLY A 388 1.16 -2.40 -11.42
N ARG A 389 0.78 -2.56 -10.17
CA ARG A 389 1.66 -2.91 -9.07
C ARG A 389 2.28 -4.32 -9.22
N PHE A 390 1.47 -5.34 -9.53
CA PHE A 390 1.98 -6.69 -9.73
C PHE A 390 2.87 -6.79 -10.96
N GLU A 391 2.55 -6.07 -12.05
CA GLU A 391 3.46 -5.92 -13.20
C GLU A 391 4.76 -5.23 -12.80
N LEU A 392 4.68 -4.19 -11.98
CA LEU A 392 5.84 -3.43 -11.51
C LEU A 392 6.75 -4.28 -10.64
N HIS A 393 6.22 -4.94 -9.61
CA HIS A 393 7.00 -5.64 -8.58
C HIS A 393 7.40 -7.04 -9.03
N HIS A 394 6.49 -7.80 -9.66
CA HIS A 394 6.67 -9.22 -9.98
C HIS A 394 6.85 -9.49 -11.48
N GLY A 395 6.65 -8.49 -12.34
CA GLY A 395 6.67 -8.69 -13.80
C GLY A 395 5.50 -9.52 -14.31
N ASP A 396 4.39 -9.61 -13.57
CA ASP A 396 3.23 -10.44 -13.88
C ASP A 396 1.94 -9.83 -13.35
N ALA A 397 1.27 -9.03 -14.18
CA ALA A 397 0.00 -8.39 -13.83
C ALA A 397 -1.09 -9.41 -13.44
N ALA A 398 -1.15 -10.56 -14.14
CA ALA A 398 -2.15 -11.59 -13.91
C ALA A 398 -1.99 -12.32 -12.55
N LEU A 399 -0.87 -12.12 -11.86
CA LEU A 399 -0.69 -12.63 -10.50
C LEU A 399 -1.72 -12.04 -9.54
N ALA A 400 -2.16 -10.79 -9.77
CA ALA A 400 -3.22 -10.15 -8.98
C ALA A 400 -4.53 -10.97 -9.05
N ASP A 401 -4.93 -11.41 -10.24
CA ASP A 401 -6.17 -12.17 -10.47
C ASP A 401 -6.09 -13.59 -9.90
N ARG A 402 -4.87 -14.17 -9.85
CA ARG A 402 -4.63 -15.51 -9.28
C ARG A 402 -4.42 -15.52 -7.77
N LEU A 403 -4.26 -14.36 -7.15
CA LEU A 403 -3.98 -14.24 -5.71
C LEU A 403 -5.09 -14.85 -4.84
N PRO A 404 -6.40 -14.62 -5.08
CA PRO A 404 -7.46 -15.22 -4.28
C PRO A 404 -7.38 -16.75 -4.23
N GLU A 405 -7.17 -17.41 -5.37
CA GLU A 405 -7.01 -18.88 -5.40
C GLU A 405 -5.75 -19.35 -4.66
N ARG A 406 -4.64 -18.59 -4.78
CA ARG A 406 -3.42 -18.92 -4.05
C ARG A 406 -3.59 -18.82 -2.54
N LEU A 407 -4.37 -17.83 -2.06
CA LEU A 407 -4.74 -17.71 -0.65
C LEU A 407 -5.52 -18.94 -0.17
N LEU A 408 -6.53 -19.37 -0.93
CA LEU A 408 -7.34 -20.56 -0.63
C LEU A 408 -6.53 -21.87 -0.57
N ARG A 409 -5.43 -21.95 -1.31
CA ARG A 409 -4.53 -23.14 -1.35
C ARG A 409 -3.48 -23.16 -0.24
N THR A 410 -3.52 -22.24 0.70
CA THR A 410 -2.57 -22.22 1.83
C THR A 410 -2.78 -23.43 2.74
N THR A 411 -1.72 -24.18 2.97
CA THR A 411 -1.76 -25.43 3.74
C THR A 411 -1.48 -25.22 5.22
N PRO A 412 -1.93 -26.13 6.12
CA PRO A 412 -1.58 -26.09 7.55
C PRO A 412 -0.07 -26.06 7.80
N ARG A 413 0.71 -26.80 7.00
CA ARG A 413 2.17 -26.80 7.10
C ARG A 413 2.77 -25.43 6.79
N GLN A 414 2.33 -24.76 5.74
CA GLN A 414 2.81 -23.41 5.41
C GLN A 414 2.50 -22.40 6.53
N ILE A 415 1.36 -22.54 7.21
CA ILE A 415 1.03 -21.71 8.39
C ILE A 415 1.98 -22.02 9.55
N ALA A 416 2.26 -23.31 9.83
CA ALA A 416 3.19 -23.69 10.88
C ALA A 416 4.62 -23.19 10.59
N ASP A 417 5.08 -23.33 9.35
CA ASP A 417 6.39 -22.80 8.90
C ASP A 417 6.47 -21.29 9.06
N ALA A 418 5.43 -20.54 8.66
CA ALA A 418 5.35 -19.07 8.83
C ALA A 418 5.32 -18.68 10.32
N ALA A 419 4.57 -19.41 11.14
CA ALA A 419 4.51 -19.17 12.58
C ALA A 419 5.87 -19.42 13.24
N THR A 420 6.58 -20.49 12.85
CA THR A 420 7.95 -20.79 13.30
C THR A 420 8.91 -19.64 12.95
N ALA A 421 8.85 -19.17 11.69
CA ALA A 421 9.70 -18.08 11.23
C ALA A 421 9.44 -16.78 12.02
N LEU A 422 8.18 -16.44 12.32
CA LEU A 422 7.84 -15.24 13.09
C LEU A 422 8.13 -15.38 14.59
N ALA A 423 7.89 -16.56 15.19
CA ALA A 423 8.20 -16.81 16.60
C ALA A 423 9.71 -16.73 16.89
N GLY A 424 10.55 -17.10 15.91
CA GLY A 424 12.01 -16.98 15.99
C GLY A 424 12.56 -15.57 15.80
N ARG A 425 11.73 -14.55 15.53
CA ARG A 425 12.16 -13.16 15.34
C ARG A 425 12.29 -12.43 16.67
N HIS A 426 13.23 -11.50 16.75
CA HIS A 426 13.31 -10.56 17.85
C HIS A 426 12.06 -9.69 17.95
N ARG A 427 11.61 -9.44 19.18
CA ARG A 427 10.47 -8.57 19.49
C ARG A 427 10.87 -7.12 19.31
N ARG A 428 10.49 -6.53 18.18
CA ARG A 428 10.72 -5.11 17.90
C ARG A 428 9.39 -4.39 17.97
N GLY A 429 9.33 -3.24 18.63
CA GLY A 429 8.03 -2.59 18.76
C GLY A 429 8.07 -1.19 19.34
N VAL A 430 6.88 -0.62 19.46
CA VAL A 430 6.65 0.68 20.09
C VAL A 430 5.44 0.59 21.02
N LEU A 431 5.57 1.21 22.18
CA LEU A 431 4.52 1.38 23.18
C LEU A 431 4.24 2.85 23.38
N LEU A 432 3.04 3.29 23.05
CA LEU A 432 2.54 4.61 23.45
C LEU A 432 1.88 4.49 24.83
N ARG A 433 2.31 5.29 25.81
CA ARG A 433 1.71 5.36 27.15
C ARG A 433 1.03 6.70 27.35
N PRO A 434 -0.14 6.71 28.04
CA PRO A 434 -0.72 7.96 28.53
C PRO A 434 0.27 8.67 29.47
N ALA A 435 0.69 9.89 29.14
CA ALA A 435 1.46 10.70 30.04
C ALA A 435 0.51 11.34 31.08
N PRO A 436 0.98 11.58 32.32
CA PRO A 436 0.23 12.38 33.28
C PRO A 436 -0.07 13.75 32.65
N THR A 437 -1.33 14.13 32.58
CA THR A 437 -1.68 15.52 32.30
C THR A 437 -1.14 16.35 33.43
N HIS A 438 -0.11 17.15 33.20
CA HIS A 438 0.28 18.18 34.16
C HIS A 438 -0.91 19.11 34.29
N GLY A 439 -1.71 18.88 35.34
CA GLY A 439 -2.76 19.78 35.74
C GLY A 439 -2.08 21.13 35.97
N GLY A 440 -2.36 22.10 35.14
CA GLY A 440 -2.01 23.46 35.39
C GLY A 440 -2.59 23.82 36.77
N ARG A 441 -1.75 23.99 37.78
CA ARG A 441 -2.13 24.71 38.98
C ARG A 441 -2.38 26.13 38.49
N GLY A 442 -3.67 26.50 38.54
CA GLY A 442 -4.16 27.85 38.30
C GLY A 442 -3.59 28.89 39.26
#